data_022f3be92a7af762e810638bbaefb74c
#
_entry.id   022f3be92a7af762e810638bbaefb74c
#
_cell.length_a   1.000
_cell.length_b   1.000
_cell.length_c   1.000
_cell.angle_alpha   90.00
_cell.angle_beta   90.00
_cell.angle_gamma   90.00
#
_symmetry.space_group_name_H-M   'P 1'
#
loop_
_entity.id
_entity.type
_entity.pdbx_description
1 polymer ?
#
loop_
_entity_poly.entity_id
_entity_poly.type
_entity_poly.pdbx_seq_one_letter_code
_entity_poly.pdbx_strand_id
1 'polypeptide(L)'
;MLKSFIKSSVVSKGVAVIAAGLCFVTVAQAQETRIGFISTERVFREAAPYKAAQVKLEQEFAKRQKELQDLANRLKNLADKFDKDAPILSDSERTKRQRELADVDKEFQRTQREFKEDLNQRRNEETASAIERTNKVIKQIAEADKYDIVLQEAAYVSPRIDITDKVIK
;
A
#
# COMPACT_ATOMS: atom_id res chain seq x y z
N MET A 1 -62.68 -91.35 31.33
CA MET A 1 -63.41 -90.13 31.68
C MET A 1 -62.51 -88.92 31.51
N LEU A 2 -62.98 -88.07 30.68
CA LEU A 2 -62.98 -86.62 30.73
C LEU A 2 -61.64 -85.88 30.77
N LYS A 3 -61.42 -85.24 29.70
CA LYS A 3 -61.33 -83.79 29.53
C LYS A 3 -60.02 -83.21 30.09
N SER A 4 -59.41 -82.31 29.50
CA SER A 4 -59.84 -81.25 28.62
C SER A 4 -58.52 -80.56 28.10
N PHE A 5 -58.53 -80.23 26.90
CA PHE A 5 -58.32 -78.89 26.41
C PHE A 5 -57.48 -77.93 27.24
N ILE A 6 -56.40 -77.53 26.69
CA ILE A 6 -56.20 -76.10 26.53
C ILE A 6 -55.25 -75.90 25.36
N LYS A 7 -55.74 -75.33 24.31
CA LYS A 7 -55.00 -74.68 23.28
C LYS A 7 -54.28 -73.49 23.88
N SER A 8 -52.98 -73.41 23.77
CA SER A 8 -52.27 -72.20 23.97
C SER A 8 -51.70 -71.78 22.64
N SER A 9 -52.40 -70.86 21.99
CA SER A 9 -51.97 -70.15 20.87
C SER A 9 -50.85 -69.21 21.27
N VAL A 10 -49.65 -69.55 20.95
CA VAL A 10 -48.50 -68.64 21.08
C VAL A 10 -48.57 -67.70 19.86
N VAL A 11 -49.22 -66.61 20.10
CA VAL A 11 -49.13 -65.47 19.17
C VAL A 11 -47.72 -64.93 19.23
N SER A 12 -46.92 -65.34 18.26
CA SER A 12 -45.64 -64.73 18.01
C SER A 12 -45.88 -63.26 17.57
N LYS A 13 -45.80 -62.37 18.52
CA LYS A 13 -45.71 -60.94 18.22
C LYS A 13 -44.32 -60.68 17.66
N GLY A 14 -44.26 -60.69 16.34
CA GLY A 14 -43.13 -60.14 15.59
C GLY A 14 -42.99 -58.66 15.94
N VAL A 15 -42.03 -58.36 16.80
CA VAL A 15 -41.58 -56.98 16.99
C VAL A 15 -40.81 -56.61 15.76
N ALA A 16 -41.48 -55.96 14.85
CA ALA A 16 -40.82 -55.25 13.73
C ALA A 16 -40.05 -54.07 14.32
N VAL A 17 -38.74 -54.25 14.55
CA VAL A 17 -37.84 -53.17 14.84
C VAL A 17 -37.63 -52.39 13.56
N ILE A 18 -38.46 -51.35 13.39
CA ILE A 18 -38.21 -50.30 12.38
C ILE A 18 -36.98 -49.56 12.88
N ALA A 19 -35.82 -50.00 12.44
CA ALA A 19 -34.57 -49.17 12.53
C ALA A 19 -34.77 -47.99 11.60
N ALA A 20 -35.42 -46.94 12.10
CA ALA A 20 -35.42 -45.64 11.48
C ALA A 20 -33.96 -45.14 11.53
N GLY A 21 -33.22 -45.47 10.48
CA GLY A 21 -31.90 -44.89 10.26
C GLY A 21 -32.09 -43.40 10.09
N LEU A 22 -31.90 -42.63 11.19
CA LEU A 22 -31.67 -41.21 11.11
C LEU A 22 -30.35 -41.01 10.32
N CYS A 23 -30.45 -40.87 9.00
CA CYS A 23 -29.41 -40.26 8.20
C CYS A 23 -29.27 -38.83 8.72
N PHE A 24 -28.40 -38.62 9.69
CA PHE A 24 -27.83 -37.29 9.95
C PHE A 24 -27.10 -36.89 8.68
N VAL A 25 -27.81 -36.23 7.76
CA VAL A 25 -27.19 -35.44 6.72
C VAL A 25 -26.49 -34.32 7.45
N THR A 26 -25.24 -34.53 7.79
CA THR A 26 -24.35 -33.43 8.15
C THR A 26 -24.23 -32.58 6.92
N VAL A 27 -25.05 -31.53 6.84
CA VAL A 27 -24.85 -30.45 5.91
C VAL A 27 -23.47 -29.87 6.29
N ALA A 28 -22.45 -30.33 5.61
CA ALA A 28 -21.16 -29.68 5.66
C ALA A 28 -21.44 -28.23 5.18
N GLN A 29 -21.58 -27.32 6.12
CA GLN A 29 -21.57 -25.90 5.80
C GLN A 29 -20.19 -25.64 5.22
N ALA A 30 -20.11 -25.65 3.88
CA ALA A 30 -18.94 -25.13 3.20
C ALA A 30 -18.85 -23.68 3.69
N GLN A 31 -17.89 -23.42 4.52
CA GLN A 31 -17.60 -22.07 5.01
C GLN A 31 -17.23 -21.26 3.76
N GLU A 32 -18.12 -20.38 3.30
CA GLU A 32 -17.85 -19.55 2.14
C GLU A 32 -16.58 -18.74 2.42
N THR A 33 -15.53 -19.01 1.67
CA THR A 33 -14.28 -18.26 1.74
C THR A 33 -14.57 -16.79 1.47
N ARG A 34 -14.31 -15.94 2.43
CA ARG A 34 -14.49 -14.49 2.30
C ARG A 34 -13.23 -13.86 1.75
N ILE A 35 -13.33 -13.37 0.53
CA ILE A 35 -12.24 -12.70 -0.17
C ILE A 35 -12.52 -11.19 -0.16
N GLY A 36 -11.52 -10.41 0.25
CA GLY A 36 -11.47 -8.96 0.09
C GLY A 36 -10.50 -8.58 -1.01
N PHE A 37 -10.72 -7.45 -1.65
CA PHE A 37 -9.79 -6.84 -2.60
C PHE A 37 -9.52 -5.39 -2.21
N ILE A 38 -8.29 -4.94 -2.40
CA ILE A 38 -7.85 -3.57 -2.14
C ILE A 38 -7.11 -3.04 -3.37
N SER A 39 -7.55 -1.91 -3.88
CA SER A 39 -6.81 -1.17 -4.90
C SER A 39 -5.64 -0.45 -4.26
N THR A 40 -4.44 -0.99 -4.45
CA THR A 40 -3.20 -0.39 -3.97
C THR A 40 -3.02 1.03 -4.49
N GLU A 41 -3.35 1.27 -5.78
CA GLU A 41 -3.28 2.61 -6.38
C GLU A 41 -4.16 3.63 -5.66
N ARG A 42 -5.43 3.26 -5.37
CA ARG A 42 -6.33 4.15 -4.63
C ARG A 42 -5.85 4.40 -3.21
N VAL A 43 -5.35 3.39 -2.53
CA VAL A 43 -4.79 3.52 -1.18
C VAL A 43 -3.61 4.49 -1.19
N PHE A 44 -2.66 4.35 -2.11
CA PHE A 44 -1.52 5.27 -2.25
C PHE A 44 -1.93 6.71 -2.51
N ARG A 45 -3.00 6.91 -3.29
CA ARG A 45 -3.48 8.26 -3.64
C ARG A 45 -4.35 8.90 -2.56
N GLU A 46 -5.15 8.11 -1.85
CA GLU A 46 -6.27 8.62 -1.05
C GLU A 46 -6.09 8.42 0.45
N ALA A 47 -5.33 7.42 0.91
CA ALA A 47 -5.20 7.11 2.32
C ALA A 47 -4.39 8.16 3.10
N ALA A 48 -4.87 8.49 4.30
CA ALA A 48 -4.29 9.52 5.15
C ALA A 48 -2.78 9.34 5.44
N PRO A 49 -2.23 8.13 5.69
CA PRO A 49 -0.80 7.94 5.91
C PRO A 49 0.08 8.41 4.76
N TYR A 50 -0.35 8.18 3.51
CA TYR A 50 0.42 8.59 2.33
C TYR A 50 0.34 10.09 2.08
N LYS A 51 -0.85 10.71 2.26
CA LYS A 51 -1.01 12.16 2.19
C LYS A 51 -0.16 12.86 3.23
N ALA A 52 -0.14 12.36 4.46
CA ALA A 52 0.69 12.90 5.53
C ALA A 52 2.18 12.77 5.21
N ALA A 53 2.62 11.63 4.64
CA ALA A 53 4.00 11.42 4.22
C ALA A 53 4.41 12.43 3.12
N GLN A 54 3.54 12.68 2.14
CA GLN A 54 3.80 13.66 1.09
C GLN A 54 3.96 15.07 1.65
N VAL A 55 3.02 15.52 2.49
CA VAL A 55 3.09 16.86 3.13
C VAL A 55 4.37 17.00 3.96
N LYS A 56 4.74 15.97 4.69
CA LYS A 56 5.97 15.96 5.49
C LYS A 56 7.22 16.11 4.62
N LEU A 57 7.30 15.38 3.51
CA LEU A 57 8.40 15.50 2.56
C LEU A 57 8.45 16.90 1.92
N GLU A 58 7.33 17.46 1.51
CA GLU A 58 7.26 18.81 0.96
C GLU A 58 7.78 19.85 1.97
N GLN A 59 7.35 19.77 3.23
CA GLN A 59 7.81 20.68 4.29
C GLN A 59 9.31 20.52 4.60
N GLU A 60 9.78 19.28 4.70
CA GLU A 60 11.18 18.97 5.01
C GLU A 60 12.12 19.47 3.90
N PHE A 61 11.72 19.34 2.64
CA PHE A 61 12.56 19.69 1.49
C PHE A 61 12.32 21.07 0.90
N ALA A 62 11.28 21.80 1.30
CA ALA A 62 10.93 23.12 0.75
C ALA A 62 12.08 24.12 0.83
N LYS A 63 12.79 24.20 1.95
CA LYS A 63 13.92 25.11 2.13
C LYS A 63 15.06 24.75 1.19
N ARG A 64 15.45 23.49 1.13
CA ARG A 64 16.54 23.00 0.27
C ARG A 64 16.20 23.15 -1.23
N GLN A 65 14.95 22.98 -1.59
CA GLN A 65 14.49 23.24 -2.96
C GLN A 65 14.64 24.71 -3.35
N LYS A 66 14.32 25.63 -2.43
CA LYS A 66 14.53 27.06 -2.64
C LYS A 66 16.01 27.39 -2.76
N GLU A 67 16.86 26.87 -1.88
CA GLU A 67 18.32 27.07 -1.95
C GLU A 67 18.90 26.58 -3.28
N LEU A 68 18.45 25.44 -3.77
CA LEU A 68 18.84 24.90 -5.07
C LEU A 68 18.38 25.80 -6.23
N GLN A 69 17.17 26.34 -6.15
CA GLN A 69 16.64 27.29 -7.15
C GLN A 69 17.44 28.61 -7.14
N ASP A 70 17.77 29.12 -5.97
CA ASP A 70 18.57 30.35 -5.81
C ASP A 70 19.98 30.15 -6.40
N LEU A 71 20.58 28.96 -6.18
CA LEU A 71 21.88 28.62 -6.75
C LEU A 71 21.83 28.49 -8.29
N ALA A 72 20.76 27.88 -8.83
CA ALA A 72 20.54 27.83 -10.28
C ALA A 72 20.38 29.21 -10.90
N ASN A 73 19.65 30.11 -10.26
CA ASN A 73 19.47 31.50 -10.70
C ASN A 73 20.80 32.27 -10.64
N ARG A 74 21.60 32.06 -9.58
CA ARG A 74 22.94 32.65 -9.45
C ARG A 74 23.85 32.18 -10.59
N LEU A 75 23.89 30.89 -10.87
CA LEU A 75 24.69 30.31 -11.96
C LEU A 75 24.31 30.94 -13.31
N LYS A 76 23.01 30.99 -13.59
CA LYS A 76 22.50 31.61 -14.82
C LYS A 76 22.91 33.06 -14.92
N ASN A 77 22.74 33.86 -13.87
CA ASN A 77 23.08 35.28 -13.86
C ASN A 77 24.60 35.52 -14.06
N LEU A 78 25.45 34.65 -13.50
CA LEU A 78 26.90 34.71 -13.71
C LEU A 78 27.27 34.36 -15.15
N ALA A 79 26.64 33.35 -15.76
CA ALA A 79 26.84 32.98 -17.15
C ALA A 79 26.41 34.13 -18.07
N ASP A 80 25.20 34.66 -17.90
CA ASP A 80 24.67 35.78 -18.71
C ASP A 80 25.56 37.04 -18.65
N LYS A 81 26.10 37.34 -17.43
CA LYS A 81 27.05 38.46 -17.26
C LYS A 81 28.39 38.19 -17.93
N PHE A 82 28.91 36.97 -17.78
CA PHE A 82 30.16 36.60 -18.40
C PHE A 82 30.07 36.72 -19.93
N ASP A 83 29.00 36.22 -20.54
CA ASP A 83 28.80 36.28 -21.98
C ASP A 83 28.71 37.74 -22.53
N LYS A 84 28.04 38.61 -21.77
CA LYS A 84 27.92 40.05 -22.14
C LYS A 84 29.24 40.79 -22.01
N ASP A 85 29.97 40.54 -20.93
CA ASP A 85 31.18 41.28 -20.58
C ASP A 85 32.44 40.72 -21.27
N ALA A 86 32.43 39.44 -21.71
CA ALA A 86 33.58 38.73 -22.27
C ALA A 86 34.39 39.50 -23.33
N PRO A 87 33.76 40.27 -24.26
CA PRO A 87 34.51 41.02 -25.26
C PRO A 87 35.36 42.17 -24.71
N ILE A 88 35.05 42.70 -23.53
CA ILE A 88 35.68 43.87 -22.92
C ILE A 88 36.54 43.56 -21.70
N LEU A 89 36.52 42.30 -21.21
CA LEU A 89 37.33 41.89 -20.07
C LEU A 89 38.79 41.72 -20.43
N SER A 90 39.67 42.09 -19.49
CA SER A 90 41.06 41.68 -19.52
C SER A 90 41.18 40.16 -19.34
N ASP A 91 42.31 39.58 -19.79
CA ASP A 91 42.58 38.14 -19.68
C ASP A 91 42.55 37.65 -18.20
N SER A 92 43.05 38.50 -17.31
CA SER A 92 43.05 38.22 -15.85
C SER A 92 41.59 38.16 -15.31
N GLU A 93 40.78 39.15 -15.65
CA GLU A 93 39.36 39.22 -15.24
C GLU A 93 38.53 38.12 -15.87
N ARG A 94 38.77 37.79 -17.12
CA ARG A 94 38.12 36.68 -17.83
C ARG A 94 38.41 35.34 -17.08
N THR A 95 39.68 35.08 -16.78
CA THR A 95 40.10 33.89 -16.05
C THR A 95 39.44 33.81 -14.67
N LYS A 96 39.37 34.94 -13.96
CA LYS A 96 38.73 35.02 -12.64
C LYS A 96 37.23 34.70 -12.75
N ARG A 97 36.53 35.29 -13.67
CA ARG A 97 35.08 35.03 -13.87
C ARG A 97 34.78 33.62 -14.34
N GLN A 98 35.62 33.04 -15.19
CA GLN A 98 35.51 31.63 -15.56
C GLN A 98 35.67 30.68 -14.36
N ARG A 99 36.61 30.95 -13.45
CA ARG A 99 36.77 30.17 -12.24
C ARG A 99 35.54 30.28 -11.34
N GLU A 100 35.05 31.50 -11.11
CA GLU A 100 33.85 31.74 -10.29
C GLU A 100 32.64 30.98 -10.86
N LEU A 101 32.45 31.02 -12.19
CA LEU A 101 31.37 30.29 -12.87
C LEU A 101 31.52 28.78 -12.67
N ALA A 102 32.74 28.26 -12.86
CA ALA A 102 33.02 26.82 -12.66
C ALA A 102 32.81 26.36 -11.20
N ASP A 103 33.18 27.20 -10.23
CA ASP A 103 32.99 26.90 -8.81
C ASP A 103 31.50 26.84 -8.44
N VAL A 104 30.69 27.80 -8.92
CA VAL A 104 29.25 27.82 -8.69
C VAL A 104 28.54 26.68 -9.42
N ASP A 105 28.96 26.33 -10.64
CA ASP A 105 28.43 25.17 -11.36
C ASP A 105 28.72 23.86 -10.62
N LYS A 106 29.95 23.68 -10.13
CA LYS A 106 30.32 22.51 -9.34
C LYS A 106 29.50 22.42 -8.05
N GLU A 107 29.29 23.54 -7.37
CA GLU A 107 28.45 23.61 -6.16
C GLU A 107 27.01 23.23 -6.48
N PHE A 108 26.43 23.79 -7.57
CA PHE A 108 25.09 23.47 -8.02
C PHE A 108 24.90 21.98 -8.32
N GLN A 109 25.81 21.39 -9.10
CA GLN A 109 25.75 19.97 -9.44
C GLN A 109 25.86 19.07 -8.21
N ARG A 110 26.73 19.42 -7.24
CA ARG A 110 26.84 18.68 -5.98
C ARG A 110 25.56 18.77 -5.18
N THR A 111 25.07 19.99 -4.93
CA THR A 111 23.85 20.22 -4.15
C THR A 111 22.63 19.56 -4.78
N GLN A 112 22.55 19.55 -6.13
CA GLN A 112 21.49 18.87 -6.86
C GLN A 112 21.52 17.35 -6.66
N ARG A 113 22.73 16.74 -6.68
CA ARG A 113 22.86 15.30 -6.42
C ARG A 113 22.46 14.97 -5.00
N GLU A 114 22.99 15.66 -4.02
CA GLU A 114 22.70 15.47 -2.59
C GLU A 114 21.18 15.63 -2.33
N PHE A 115 20.56 16.65 -2.91
CA PHE A 115 19.11 16.84 -2.81
C PHE A 115 18.31 15.67 -3.37
N LYS A 116 18.68 15.16 -4.55
CA LYS A 116 17.98 14.02 -5.18
C LYS A 116 18.16 12.73 -4.37
N GLU A 117 19.36 12.47 -3.88
CA GLU A 117 19.68 11.28 -3.10
C GLU A 117 18.91 11.27 -1.78
N ASP A 118 18.97 12.37 -1.04
CA ASP A 118 18.26 12.52 0.23
C ASP A 118 16.75 12.47 0.06
N LEU A 119 16.20 13.15 -0.95
CA LEU A 119 14.76 13.12 -1.23
C LEU A 119 14.29 11.71 -1.57
N ASN A 120 15.04 10.96 -2.38
CA ASN A 120 14.70 9.58 -2.73
C ASN A 120 14.78 8.66 -1.50
N GLN A 121 15.82 8.80 -0.69
CA GLN A 121 15.95 8.04 0.55
C GLN A 121 14.77 8.32 1.48
N ARG A 122 14.46 9.59 1.74
CA ARG A 122 13.36 9.98 2.63
C ARG A 122 12.00 9.55 2.09
N ARG A 123 11.79 9.62 0.76
CA ARG A 123 10.59 9.11 0.12
C ARG A 123 10.41 7.61 0.35
N ASN A 124 11.48 6.83 0.20
CA ASN A 124 11.43 5.39 0.43
C ASN A 124 11.12 5.06 1.90
N GLU A 125 11.74 5.76 2.85
CA GLU A 125 11.48 5.59 4.29
C GLU A 125 10.03 5.92 4.65
N GLU A 126 9.51 7.06 4.20
CA GLU A 126 8.13 7.47 4.48
C GLU A 126 7.11 6.54 3.79
N THR A 127 7.42 6.09 2.57
CA THR A 127 6.58 5.11 1.86
C THR A 127 6.54 3.77 2.60
N ALA A 128 7.69 3.26 3.04
CA ALA A 128 7.76 2.02 3.82
C ALA A 128 6.96 2.14 5.13
N SER A 129 7.08 3.27 5.83
CA SER A 129 6.31 3.55 7.05
C SER A 129 4.80 3.61 6.78
N ALA A 130 4.39 4.23 5.66
CA ALA A 130 2.98 4.31 5.28
C ALA A 130 2.41 2.92 4.90
N ILE A 131 3.19 2.09 4.19
CA ILE A 131 2.83 0.69 3.89
C ILE A 131 2.62 -0.10 5.17
N GLU A 132 3.54 0.01 6.13
CA GLU A 132 3.42 -0.72 7.40
C GLU A 132 2.14 -0.34 8.16
N ARG A 133 1.83 0.95 8.25
CA ARG A 133 0.59 1.43 8.87
C ARG A 133 -0.65 0.93 8.15
N THR A 134 -0.64 0.98 6.82
CA THR A 134 -1.75 0.48 5.99
C THR A 134 -1.95 -1.02 6.18
N ASN A 135 -0.87 -1.81 6.20
CA ASN A 135 -0.96 -3.25 6.44
C ASN A 135 -1.53 -3.59 7.82
N LYS A 136 -1.24 -2.79 8.84
CA LYS A 136 -1.88 -2.94 10.16
C LYS A 136 -3.39 -2.73 10.09
N VAL A 137 -3.84 -1.69 9.37
CA VAL A 137 -5.27 -1.42 9.17
C VAL A 137 -5.93 -2.55 8.39
N ILE A 138 -5.31 -3.01 7.30
CA ILE A 138 -5.81 -4.15 6.49
C ILE A 138 -5.98 -5.38 7.37
N LYS A 139 -5.00 -5.71 8.19
CA LYS A 139 -5.06 -6.85 9.10
C LYS A 139 -6.20 -6.71 10.10
N GLN A 140 -6.38 -5.54 10.70
CA GLN A 140 -7.48 -5.28 11.64
C GLN A 140 -8.85 -5.46 10.97
N ILE A 141 -9.03 -4.94 9.74
CA ILE A 141 -10.26 -5.09 8.98
C ILE A 141 -10.48 -6.57 8.62
N ALA A 142 -9.43 -7.27 8.17
CA ALA A 142 -9.52 -8.68 7.81
C ALA A 142 -9.96 -9.55 8.99
N GLU A 143 -9.39 -9.33 10.16
CA GLU A 143 -9.74 -10.06 11.40
C GLU A 143 -11.17 -9.72 11.88
N ALA A 144 -11.53 -8.43 11.88
CA ALA A 144 -12.85 -7.98 12.35
C ALA A 144 -13.98 -8.46 11.43
N ASP A 145 -13.80 -8.40 10.12
CA ASP A 145 -14.80 -8.78 9.12
C ASP A 145 -14.67 -10.25 8.70
N LYS A 146 -13.73 -11.01 9.28
CA LYS A 146 -13.49 -12.43 9.00
C LYS A 146 -13.22 -12.72 7.53
N TYR A 147 -12.32 -11.94 6.91
CA TYR A 147 -11.79 -12.25 5.59
C TYR A 147 -10.72 -13.34 5.70
N ASP A 148 -10.80 -14.36 4.84
CA ASP A 148 -9.81 -15.42 4.76
C ASP A 148 -8.59 -14.99 3.96
N ILE A 149 -8.81 -14.12 2.95
CA ILE A 149 -7.77 -13.57 2.11
C ILE A 149 -8.11 -12.14 1.67
N VAL A 150 -7.10 -11.30 1.59
CA VAL A 150 -7.20 -9.95 1.00
C VAL A 150 -6.18 -9.86 -0.14
N LEU A 151 -6.68 -9.61 -1.34
CA LEU A 151 -5.89 -9.47 -2.57
C LEU A 151 -5.59 -8.01 -2.86
N GLN A 152 -4.44 -7.75 -3.44
CA GLN A 152 -4.00 -6.39 -3.82
C GLN A 152 -3.93 -6.19 -5.35
N GLU A 153 -3.85 -7.29 -6.11
CA GLU A 153 -3.78 -7.26 -7.56
C GLU A 153 -4.74 -8.28 -8.16
N ALA A 154 -5.52 -7.86 -9.15
CA ALA A 154 -6.41 -8.73 -9.90
C ALA A 154 -6.75 -8.12 -11.26
N ALA A 155 -6.91 -8.97 -12.28
CA ALA A 155 -7.33 -8.53 -13.62
C ALA A 155 -8.77 -7.99 -13.64
N TYR A 156 -9.64 -8.50 -12.75
CA TYR A 156 -11.02 -8.07 -12.58
C TYR A 156 -11.44 -8.23 -11.12
N VAL A 157 -12.18 -7.25 -10.62
CA VAL A 157 -12.71 -7.24 -9.26
C VAL A 157 -14.17 -6.83 -9.28
N SER A 158 -15.01 -7.69 -8.69
CA SER A 158 -16.42 -7.33 -8.45
C SER A 158 -16.49 -6.27 -7.35
N PRO A 159 -17.33 -5.22 -7.50
CA PRO A 159 -17.54 -4.23 -6.44
C PRO A 159 -17.94 -4.82 -5.09
N ARG A 160 -18.51 -6.00 -5.06
CA ARG A 160 -18.95 -6.70 -3.85
C ARG A 160 -17.79 -7.07 -2.92
N ILE A 161 -16.61 -7.36 -3.49
CA ILE A 161 -15.42 -7.76 -2.71
C ILE A 161 -14.41 -6.63 -2.53
N ASP A 162 -14.63 -5.47 -3.14
CA ASP A 162 -13.75 -4.30 -2.98
C ASP A 162 -13.97 -3.66 -1.61
N ILE A 163 -12.94 -3.73 -0.77
CA ILE A 163 -12.93 -3.15 0.58
C ILE A 163 -12.00 -1.93 0.68
N THR A 164 -11.56 -1.38 -0.46
CA THR A 164 -10.62 -0.26 -0.51
C THR A 164 -11.09 0.93 0.32
N ASP A 165 -12.38 1.28 0.22
CA ASP A 165 -12.94 2.41 0.98
C ASP A 165 -12.90 2.23 2.50
N LYS A 166 -12.91 0.98 2.99
CA LYS A 166 -12.76 0.69 4.42
C LYS A 166 -11.32 0.92 4.90
N VAL A 167 -10.36 0.70 4.01
CA VAL A 167 -8.93 0.88 4.32
C VAL A 167 -8.51 2.34 4.24
N ILE A 168 -9.16 3.14 3.37
CA ILE A 168 -8.84 4.57 3.18
C ILE A 168 -9.40 5.44 4.31
N LYS A 169 -10.54 5.04 4.91
CA LYS A 169 -11.19 5.75 6.03
C LYS A 169 -10.43 5.63 7.32
#